data_b9cd0de735965b17c54e3f0141e5fa55
#
_entry.id   b9cd0de735965b17c54e3f0141e5fa55
#
_cell.length_a   1.000
_cell.length_b   1.000
_cell.length_c   1.000
_cell.angle_alpha   90.00
_cell.angle_beta   90.00
_cell.angle_gamma   90.00
#
_symmetry.space_group_name_H-M   'P 1'
#
loop_
_entity.id
_entity.type
_entity.pdbx_description
1 polymer ?
#
loop_
_entity_poly.entity_id
_entity_poly.type
_entity_poly.pdbx_seq_one_letter_code
_entity_poly.pdbx_strand_id
1 'polypeptide(L)'
;MKSIYKLSLVALAVVGLSACNQEQKTTASPASVELTTDAQKEAYSVGASIGTYMSGHIKEQEELGMPVDRDLLITGFTHGLNGEMKLTEEEMQTVLQNLDKKLNEKRQAQAAALAAKNLEESKKFLEENKAKEGVVTTESGLQYEVLTAGTGEKPAAEDTVEVHYRGTLLDGTEFDSSYKRGETAKFPLNRVIPGWTEGVQLMPVGAKYKFVIPAELAYGDRDTGTIPANSTLIFEVELVSVEKAKAPEAVETK
;
A
#
# COMPACT_ATOMS: atom_id res chain seq x y z
N MET A 1 -35.28 49.27 54.80
CA MET A 1 -34.95 50.71 54.94
C MET A 1 -34.10 51.12 53.75
N LYS A 2 -34.64 52.09 53.00
CA LYS A 2 -33.96 53.10 52.16
C LYS A 2 -32.99 52.59 51.05
N SER A 3 -33.44 52.56 49.75
CA SER A 3 -33.52 53.72 48.86
C SER A 3 -32.14 54.40 48.68
N ILE A 4 -31.61 54.55 47.45
CA ILE A 4 -31.81 55.69 46.57
C ILE A 4 -31.04 55.48 45.23
N TYR A 5 -31.74 55.80 44.13
CA TYR A 5 -31.38 56.20 42.78
C TYR A 5 -30.11 57.04 42.58
N LYS A 6 -29.51 56.97 41.38
CA LYS A 6 -29.24 58.08 40.39
C LYS A 6 -28.40 57.48 39.26
N LEU A 7 -28.83 57.39 38.05
CA LEU A 7 -29.00 58.25 36.88
C LEU A 7 -27.84 59.23 36.57
N SER A 8 -27.39 59.15 35.33
CA SER A 8 -26.79 60.15 34.42
C SER A 8 -25.39 59.79 33.98
N LEU A 9 -24.92 60.02 32.81
CA LEU A 9 -25.25 60.65 31.50
C LEU A 9 -24.11 60.30 30.52
N VAL A 10 -24.46 59.96 29.34
CA VAL A 10 -23.88 60.26 28.01
C VAL A 10 -22.51 60.93 27.99
N ALA A 11 -21.56 60.33 27.24
CA ALA A 11 -20.61 61.04 26.41
C ALA A 11 -20.27 60.24 25.16
N LEU A 12 -20.68 60.72 24.00
CA LEU A 12 -20.20 60.36 22.66
C LEU A 12 -18.73 60.79 22.54
N ALA A 13 -17.90 59.88 22.02
CA ALA A 13 -16.68 60.28 21.30
C ALA A 13 -16.49 59.36 20.12
N VAL A 14 -16.74 59.90 18.94
CA VAL A 14 -16.40 59.39 17.61
C VAL A 14 -14.98 59.83 17.30
N VAL A 15 -14.06 58.88 17.03
CA VAL A 15 -12.86 59.05 16.16
C VAL A 15 -12.47 57.61 15.79
N GLY A 16 -12.55 57.13 14.61
CA GLY A 16 -11.79 57.44 13.43
C GLY A 16 -11.10 56.20 12.96
N LEU A 17 -11.63 55.54 11.95
CA LEU A 17 -10.98 54.85 10.81
C LEU A 17 -9.57 54.28 11.01
N SER A 18 -9.44 52.95 10.97
CA SER A 18 -8.45 52.31 10.13
C SER A 18 -8.96 50.90 9.79
N ALA A 19 -9.45 50.76 8.57
CA ALA A 19 -9.80 49.51 7.95
C ALA A 19 -8.51 48.74 7.65
N CYS A 20 -8.25 47.67 8.40
CA CYS A 20 -7.49 46.54 7.90
C CYS A 20 -8.50 45.43 7.62
N ASN A 21 -8.86 45.33 6.36
CA ASN A 21 -9.66 44.23 5.82
C ASN A 21 -8.74 43.00 5.79
N GLN A 22 -8.67 42.26 6.90
CA GLN A 22 -8.22 40.90 6.92
C GLN A 22 -9.46 40.06 6.63
N GLU A 23 -9.59 39.65 5.38
CA GLU A 23 -10.48 38.55 5.02
C GLU A 23 -10.11 37.34 5.89
N GLN A 24 -10.76 37.21 7.04
CA GLN A 24 -10.87 35.93 7.72
C GLN A 24 -11.63 35.02 6.77
N LYS A 25 -10.89 34.15 6.07
CA LYS A 25 -11.44 32.94 5.45
C LYS A 25 -12.09 32.15 6.58
N THR A 26 -13.36 32.41 6.83
CA THR A 26 -14.20 31.54 7.66
C THR A 26 -14.28 30.22 6.93
N THR A 27 -13.48 29.24 7.38
CA THR A 27 -13.77 27.84 7.11
C THR A 27 -15.13 27.58 7.77
N ALA A 28 -16.19 27.66 6.98
CA ALA A 28 -17.51 27.25 7.42
C ALA A 28 -17.38 25.78 7.81
N SER A 29 -17.50 25.49 9.10
CA SER A 29 -17.75 24.13 9.58
C SER A 29 -18.93 23.59 8.79
N PRO A 30 -18.87 22.37 8.21
CA PRO A 30 -19.99 21.85 7.45
C PRO A 30 -21.22 21.93 8.34
N ALA A 31 -22.27 22.62 7.87
CA ALA A 31 -23.54 22.71 8.57
C ALA A 31 -23.98 21.27 8.89
N SER A 32 -24.40 21.02 10.12
CA SER A 32 -24.92 19.71 10.51
C SER A 32 -26.10 19.38 9.60
N VAL A 33 -25.90 18.41 8.71
CA VAL A 33 -26.95 17.94 7.81
C VAL A 33 -27.82 16.96 8.59
N GLU A 34 -29.07 17.31 8.86
CA GLU A 34 -30.04 16.39 9.44
C GLU A 34 -30.67 15.56 8.32
N LEU A 35 -30.60 14.24 8.44
CA LEU A 35 -31.15 13.27 7.51
C LEU A 35 -32.40 12.61 8.16
N THR A 36 -33.56 13.20 7.99
CA THR A 36 -34.80 12.78 8.65
C THR A 36 -35.64 11.84 7.81
N THR A 37 -35.55 11.90 6.48
CA THR A 37 -36.29 11.05 5.56
C THR A 37 -35.39 10.06 4.83
N ASP A 38 -35.98 8.95 4.35
CA ASP A 38 -35.20 7.94 3.59
C ASP A 38 -34.69 8.52 2.28
N ALA A 39 -35.44 9.34 1.57
CA ALA A 39 -34.98 10.02 0.37
C ALA A 39 -33.78 10.94 0.60
N GLN A 40 -33.74 11.63 1.75
CA GLN A 40 -32.56 12.44 2.13
C GLN A 40 -31.32 11.55 2.41
N LYS A 41 -31.52 10.41 3.09
CA LYS A 41 -30.44 9.45 3.36
C LYS A 41 -29.92 8.83 2.07
N GLU A 42 -30.83 8.46 1.15
CA GLU A 42 -30.47 7.92 -0.16
C GLU A 42 -29.62 8.91 -0.96
N ALA A 43 -30.10 10.14 -1.12
CA ALA A 43 -29.38 11.18 -1.85
C ALA A 43 -28.01 11.49 -1.23
N TYR A 44 -27.95 11.62 0.10
CA TYR A 44 -26.69 11.85 0.83
C TYR A 44 -25.73 10.67 0.65
N SER A 45 -26.22 9.44 0.74
CA SER A 45 -25.40 8.24 0.61
C SER A 45 -24.76 8.13 -0.78
N VAL A 46 -25.50 8.46 -1.84
CA VAL A 46 -24.95 8.51 -3.20
C VAL A 46 -23.83 9.55 -3.30
N GLY A 47 -24.07 10.77 -2.83
CA GLY A 47 -23.06 11.84 -2.84
C GLY A 47 -21.83 11.48 -2.01
N ALA A 48 -22.03 10.95 -0.80
CA ALA A 48 -20.95 10.53 0.08
C ALA A 48 -20.11 9.38 -0.52
N SER A 49 -20.75 8.44 -1.19
CA SER A 49 -20.04 7.34 -1.88
C SER A 49 -19.14 7.84 -3.00
N ILE A 50 -19.65 8.78 -3.83
CA ILE A 50 -18.86 9.42 -4.89
C ILE A 50 -17.68 10.20 -4.27
N GLY A 51 -17.95 10.97 -3.21
CA GLY A 51 -16.92 11.73 -2.50
C GLY A 51 -15.83 10.85 -1.90
N THR A 52 -16.19 9.70 -1.31
CA THR A 52 -15.25 8.71 -0.76
C THR A 52 -14.39 8.12 -1.87
N TYR A 53 -14.98 7.74 -2.99
CA TYR A 53 -14.24 7.24 -4.16
C TYR A 53 -13.23 8.27 -4.67
N MET A 54 -13.68 9.51 -4.87
CA MET A 54 -12.84 10.61 -5.34
C MET A 54 -11.71 10.95 -4.34
N SER A 55 -11.99 10.84 -3.03
CA SER A 55 -10.98 11.11 -2.00
C SER A 55 -9.75 10.21 -2.12
N GLY A 56 -9.93 8.95 -2.50
CA GLY A 56 -8.81 8.03 -2.77
C GLY A 56 -7.94 8.51 -3.93
N HIS A 57 -8.55 8.90 -5.04
CA HIS A 57 -7.83 9.42 -6.21
C HIS A 57 -7.12 10.75 -5.92
N ILE A 58 -7.76 11.64 -5.16
CA ILE A 58 -7.15 12.91 -4.74
C ILE A 58 -5.92 12.65 -3.89
N LYS A 59 -6.01 11.75 -2.92
CA LYS A 59 -4.90 11.40 -2.05
C LYS A 59 -3.72 10.86 -2.85
N GLU A 60 -3.95 9.92 -3.77
CA GLU A 60 -2.91 9.41 -4.67
C GLU A 60 -2.25 10.52 -5.48
N GLN A 61 -3.05 11.44 -6.06
CA GLN A 61 -2.53 12.57 -6.82
C GLN A 61 -1.68 13.52 -5.95
N GLU A 62 -2.11 13.79 -4.72
CA GLU A 62 -1.38 14.62 -3.74
C GLU A 62 -0.05 13.93 -3.33
N GLU A 63 -0.04 12.60 -3.14
CA GLU A 63 1.16 11.81 -2.86
C GLU A 63 2.18 11.82 -4.02
N LEU A 64 1.71 11.99 -5.25
CA LEU A 64 2.56 12.22 -6.42
C LEU A 64 3.08 13.66 -6.55
N GLY A 65 2.82 14.52 -5.54
CA GLY A 65 3.22 15.92 -5.54
C GLY A 65 2.40 16.81 -6.47
N MET A 66 1.15 16.42 -6.74
CA MET A 66 0.21 17.15 -7.59
C MET A 66 -1.01 17.58 -6.76
N PRO A 67 -0.96 18.73 -6.05
CA PRO A 67 -2.05 19.16 -5.17
C PRO A 67 -3.34 19.43 -5.95
N VAL A 68 -4.48 19.11 -5.33
CA VAL A 68 -5.82 19.30 -5.90
C VAL A 68 -6.55 20.42 -5.18
N ASP A 69 -7.07 21.38 -5.94
CA ASP A 69 -8.00 22.38 -5.43
C ASP A 69 -9.37 21.71 -5.21
N ARG A 70 -9.63 21.33 -3.96
CA ARG A 70 -10.85 20.59 -3.58
C ARG A 70 -12.10 21.45 -3.71
N ASP A 71 -12.00 22.76 -3.47
CA ASP A 71 -13.13 23.68 -3.58
C ASP A 71 -13.54 23.84 -5.04
N LEU A 72 -12.55 23.96 -5.94
CA LEU A 72 -12.81 24.02 -7.38
C LEU A 72 -13.33 22.67 -7.93
N LEU A 73 -12.86 21.54 -7.40
CA LEU A 73 -13.37 20.22 -7.76
C LEU A 73 -14.84 20.08 -7.39
N ILE A 74 -15.24 20.46 -6.17
CA ILE A 74 -16.63 20.46 -5.71
C ILE A 74 -17.49 21.40 -6.57
N THR A 75 -16.96 22.56 -6.91
CA THR A 75 -17.64 23.51 -7.80
C THR A 75 -17.86 22.90 -9.18
N GLY A 76 -16.85 22.27 -9.78
CA GLY A 76 -16.94 21.60 -11.06
C GLY A 76 -17.96 20.46 -11.05
N PHE A 77 -17.98 19.65 -9.98
CA PHE A 77 -18.97 18.60 -9.79
C PHE A 77 -20.41 19.16 -9.75
N THR A 78 -20.62 20.23 -9.01
CA THR A 78 -21.93 20.92 -8.91
C THR A 78 -22.37 21.48 -10.27
N HIS A 79 -21.45 22.11 -11.00
CA HIS A 79 -21.74 22.60 -12.35
C HIS A 79 -22.08 21.46 -13.32
N GLY A 80 -21.41 20.31 -13.19
CA GLY A 80 -21.72 19.12 -13.99
C GLY A 80 -23.14 18.61 -13.75
N LEU A 81 -23.59 18.55 -12.47
CA LEU A 81 -24.95 18.14 -12.13
C LEU A 81 -26.03 19.12 -12.66
N ASN A 82 -25.71 20.40 -12.73
CA ASN A 82 -26.66 21.44 -13.14
C ASN A 82 -26.61 21.76 -14.64
N GLY A 83 -25.68 21.19 -15.40
CA GLY A 83 -25.49 21.54 -16.81
C GLY A 83 -24.84 22.93 -17.04
N GLU A 84 -24.12 23.47 -16.03
CA GLU A 84 -23.54 24.81 -16.04
C GLU A 84 -22.03 24.80 -16.32
N MET A 85 -21.53 23.81 -17.04
CA MET A 85 -20.11 23.61 -17.30
C MET A 85 -19.44 24.85 -17.91
N LYS A 86 -18.21 25.13 -17.46
CA LYS A 86 -17.42 26.27 -17.92
C LYS A 86 -16.41 25.91 -19.03
N LEU A 87 -16.23 24.62 -19.28
CA LEU A 87 -15.43 24.07 -20.36
C LEU A 87 -16.31 23.26 -21.29
N THR A 88 -15.96 23.21 -22.55
CA THR A 88 -16.58 22.31 -23.53
C THR A 88 -16.15 20.87 -23.25
N GLU A 89 -16.86 19.89 -23.78
CA GLU A 89 -16.50 18.47 -23.69
C GLU A 89 -15.09 18.20 -24.25
N GLU A 90 -14.75 18.82 -25.37
CA GLU A 90 -13.44 18.69 -26.02
C GLU A 90 -12.31 19.27 -25.14
N GLU A 91 -12.52 20.44 -24.54
CA GLU A 91 -11.57 21.03 -23.60
C GLU A 91 -11.39 20.16 -22.36
N MET A 92 -12.48 19.66 -21.76
CA MET A 92 -12.41 18.74 -20.62
C MET A 92 -11.66 17.46 -20.96
N GLN A 93 -11.96 16.85 -22.10
CA GLN A 93 -11.27 15.63 -22.56
C GLN A 93 -9.77 15.88 -22.72
N THR A 94 -9.39 16.99 -23.34
CA THR A 94 -7.98 17.36 -23.54
C THR A 94 -7.26 17.56 -22.20
N VAL A 95 -7.90 18.28 -21.26
CA VAL A 95 -7.33 18.51 -19.93
C VAL A 95 -7.16 17.20 -19.16
N LEU A 96 -8.17 16.31 -19.19
CA LEU A 96 -8.11 15.01 -18.51
C LEU A 96 -7.04 14.09 -19.12
N GLN A 97 -6.90 14.02 -20.45
CA GLN A 97 -5.82 13.28 -21.11
C GLN A 97 -4.44 13.78 -20.69
N ASN A 98 -4.27 15.12 -20.63
CA ASN A 98 -3.02 15.72 -20.18
C ASN A 98 -2.74 15.44 -18.69
N LEU A 99 -3.78 15.42 -17.86
CA LEU A 99 -3.66 15.04 -16.44
C LEU A 99 -3.22 13.59 -16.31
N ASP A 100 -3.87 12.65 -17.00
CA ASP A 100 -3.52 11.24 -17.01
C ASP A 100 -2.05 11.02 -17.43
N LYS A 101 -1.61 11.71 -18.48
CA LYS A 101 -0.22 11.65 -18.92
C LYS A 101 0.74 12.10 -17.80
N LYS A 102 0.47 13.24 -17.17
CA LYS A 102 1.30 13.75 -16.06
C LYS A 102 1.31 12.81 -14.88
N LEU A 103 0.16 12.22 -14.51
CA LEU A 103 0.07 11.25 -13.42
C LEU A 103 0.90 10.00 -13.73
N ASN A 104 0.81 9.48 -14.95
CA ASN A 104 1.58 8.31 -15.38
C ASN A 104 3.10 8.60 -15.37
N GLU A 105 3.52 9.75 -15.86
CA GLU A 105 4.93 10.18 -15.81
C GLU A 105 5.43 10.27 -14.35
N LYS A 106 4.61 10.82 -13.45
CA LYS A 106 4.95 10.90 -12.01
C LYS A 106 5.03 9.52 -11.35
N ARG A 107 4.05 8.63 -11.60
CA ARG A 107 4.09 7.25 -11.10
C ARG A 107 5.33 6.51 -11.57
N GLN A 108 5.65 6.60 -12.87
CA GLN A 108 6.84 5.97 -13.44
C GLN A 108 8.13 6.51 -12.80
N ALA A 109 8.24 7.83 -12.65
CA ALA A 109 9.41 8.44 -11.99
C ALA A 109 9.55 8.00 -10.54
N GLN A 110 8.44 7.93 -9.79
CA GLN A 110 8.44 7.47 -8.40
C GLN A 110 8.81 5.98 -8.29
N ALA A 111 8.22 5.14 -9.15
CA ALA A 111 8.55 3.71 -9.21
C ALA A 111 10.03 3.47 -9.57
N ALA A 112 10.57 4.21 -10.54
CA ALA A 112 11.98 4.12 -10.91
C ALA A 112 12.91 4.57 -9.77
N ALA A 113 12.57 5.65 -9.06
CA ALA A 113 13.34 6.11 -7.92
C ALA A 113 13.31 5.09 -6.76
N LEU A 114 12.15 4.49 -6.49
CA LEU A 114 12.01 3.44 -5.49
C LEU A 114 12.79 2.17 -5.88
N ALA A 115 12.71 1.76 -7.13
CA ALA A 115 13.46 0.60 -7.65
C ALA A 115 14.99 0.80 -7.51
N ALA A 116 15.50 1.99 -7.81
CA ALA A 116 16.90 2.34 -7.64
C ALA A 116 17.32 2.32 -6.16
N LYS A 117 16.49 2.90 -5.28
CA LYS A 117 16.69 2.87 -3.83
C LYS A 117 16.72 1.43 -3.31
N ASN A 118 15.74 0.61 -3.70
CA ASN A 118 15.67 -0.80 -3.28
C ASN A 118 16.92 -1.57 -3.71
N LEU A 119 17.42 -1.34 -4.92
CA LEU A 119 18.63 -2.00 -5.41
C LEU A 119 19.84 -1.70 -4.52
N GLU A 120 20.04 -0.45 -4.12
CA GLU A 120 21.16 -0.06 -3.25
C GLU A 120 20.98 -0.58 -1.82
N GLU A 121 19.77 -0.48 -1.26
CA GLU A 121 19.46 -1.00 0.08
C GLU A 121 19.57 -2.53 0.13
N SER A 122 19.11 -3.22 -0.93
CA SER A 122 19.26 -4.67 -1.07
C SER A 122 20.71 -5.12 -1.07
N LYS A 123 21.55 -4.50 -1.90
CA LYS A 123 22.99 -4.81 -1.95
C LYS A 123 23.65 -4.64 -0.58
N LYS A 124 23.42 -3.50 0.05
CA LYS A 124 23.97 -3.21 1.37
C LYS A 124 23.51 -4.24 2.41
N PHE A 125 22.20 -4.50 2.46
CA PHE A 125 21.62 -5.44 3.42
C PHE A 125 22.17 -6.86 3.23
N LEU A 126 22.25 -7.35 1.99
CA LEU A 126 22.76 -8.69 1.69
C LEU A 126 24.24 -8.83 2.10
N GLU A 127 25.07 -7.81 1.87
CA GLU A 127 26.46 -7.80 2.29
C GLU A 127 26.61 -7.80 3.83
N GLU A 128 25.80 -7.02 4.53
CA GLU A 128 25.80 -6.98 5.98
C GLU A 128 25.25 -8.27 6.59
N ASN A 129 24.20 -8.84 5.99
CA ASN A 129 23.52 -10.02 6.52
C ASN A 129 24.36 -11.29 6.38
N LYS A 130 25.10 -11.44 5.27
CA LYS A 130 25.98 -12.62 5.08
C LYS A 130 27.11 -12.70 6.12
N ALA A 131 27.48 -11.59 6.74
CA ALA A 131 28.52 -11.53 7.76
C ALA A 131 28.00 -11.89 9.17
N LYS A 132 26.69 -12.08 9.34
CA LYS A 132 26.09 -12.43 10.63
C LYS A 132 26.35 -13.89 10.98
N GLU A 133 26.57 -14.15 12.25
CA GLU A 133 26.69 -15.51 12.78
C GLU A 133 25.39 -16.30 12.51
N GLY A 134 25.53 -17.55 12.06
CA GLY A 134 24.40 -18.43 11.75
C GLY A 134 23.80 -18.24 10.36
N VAL A 135 24.20 -17.23 9.61
CA VAL A 135 23.73 -17.01 8.24
C VAL A 135 24.61 -17.78 7.25
N VAL A 136 23.97 -18.58 6.42
CA VAL A 136 24.58 -19.31 5.30
C VAL A 136 24.16 -18.65 4.00
N THR A 137 25.13 -18.44 3.08
CA THR A 137 24.86 -17.94 1.73
C THR A 137 25.13 -19.06 0.72
N THR A 138 24.17 -19.34 -0.16
CA THR A 138 24.31 -20.33 -1.23
C THR A 138 25.02 -19.73 -2.46
N GLU A 139 25.35 -20.58 -3.44
CA GLU A 139 25.97 -20.13 -4.70
C GLU A 139 25.09 -19.18 -5.52
N SER A 140 23.77 -19.32 -5.41
CA SER A 140 22.80 -18.44 -6.08
C SER A 140 22.67 -17.05 -5.43
N GLY A 141 23.23 -16.90 -4.21
CA GLY A 141 23.08 -15.69 -3.40
C GLY A 141 21.90 -15.72 -2.41
N LEU A 142 21.13 -16.80 -2.37
CA LEU A 142 20.13 -17.01 -1.32
C LEU A 142 20.83 -17.04 0.03
N GLN A 143 20.30 -16.34 1.03
CA GLN A 143 20.79 -16.42 2.40
C GLN A 143 19.74 -17.04 3.31
N TYR A 144 20.17 -17.89 4.23
CA TYR A 144 19.27 -18.48 5.20
C TYR A 144 19.89 -18.63 6.59
N GLU A 145 19.03 -18.63 7.59
CA GLU A 145 19.35 -18.88 8.99
C GLU A 145 18.42 -19.96 9.52
N VAL A 146 18.96 -20.95 10.25
CA VAL A 146 18.17 -22.00 10.88
C VAL A 146 17.68 -21.50 12.24
N LEU A 147 16.41 -21.15 12.34
CA LEU A 147 15.78 -20.73 13.60
C LEU A 147 15.41 -21.91 14.48
N THR A 148 14.92 -22.99 13.86
CA THR A 148 14.60 -24.25 14.53
C THR A 148 14.99 -25.39 13.61
N ALA A 149 15.76 -26.35 14.12
CA ALA A 149 16.12 -27.54 13.39
C ALA A 149 14.91 -28.51 13.30
N GLY A 150 14.68 -29.07 12.13
CA GLY A 150 13.73 -30.15 11.92
C GLY A 150 14.43 -31.51 11.89
N THR A 151 13.66 -32.58 11.98
CA THR A 151 14.17 -33.96 11.96
C THR A 151 13.53 -34.84 10.89
N GLY A 152 12.53 -34.31 10.16
CA GLY A 152 11.83 -35.02 9.11
C GLY A 152 12.58 -35.08 7.79
N GLU A 153 11.93 -35.54 6.75
CA GLU A 153 12.50 -35.56 5.39
C GLU A 153 12.58 -34.18 4.78
N LYS A 154 13.44 -34.02 3.79
CA LYS A 154 13.54 -32.80 2.97
C LYS A 154 12.72 -32.99 1.70
N PRO A 155 12.03 -31.92 1.22
CA PRO A 155 11.32 -31.98 -0.05
C PRO A 155 12.26 -31.96 -1.26
N ALA A 156 11.80 -32.56 -2.35
CA ALA A 156 12.36 -32.37 -3.68
C ALA A 156 11.63 -31.22 -4.42
N ALA A 157 12.19 -30.75 -5.53
CA ALA A 157 11.64 -29.63 -6.29
C ALA A 157 10.20 -29.87 -6.80
N GLU A 158 9.84 -31.11 -7.11
CA GLU A 158 8.51 -31.49 -7.61
C GLU A 158 7.48 -31.75 -6.52
N ASP A 159 7.92 -31.80 -5.24
CA ASP A 159 7.03 -32.08 -4.13
C ASP A 159 6.12 -30.88 -3.82
N THR A 160 4.98 -31.16 -3.19
CA THR A 160 4.12 -30.15 -2.60
C THR A 160 4.44 -30.03 -1.11
N VAL A 161 4.68 -28.83 -0.66
CA VAL A 161 4.98 -28.52 0.75
C VAL A 161 3.81 -27.83 1.42
N GLU A 162 3.60 -28.14 2.68
CA GLU A 162 2.68 -27.43 3.56
C GLU A 162 3.49 -26.64 4.57
N VAL A 163 3.24 -25.33 4.63
CA VAL A 163 4.06 -24.40 5.40
C VAL A 163 3.21 -23.39 6.16
N HIS A 164 3.74 -22.92 7.30
CA HIS A 164 3.45 -21.59 7.80
C HIS A 164 4.54 -20.63 7.35
N TYR A 165 4.17 -19.42 6.96
CA TYR A 165 5.14 -18.42 6.54
C TYR A 165 4.68 -16.98 6.81
N ARG A 166 5.66 -16.11 6.87
CA ARG A 166 5.51 -14.66 6.90
C ARG A 166 6.53 -14.02 5.98
N GLY A 167 6.07 -13.24 5.01
CA GLY A 167 6.90 -12.50 4.07
C GLY A 167 6.90 -11.00 4.37
N THR A 168 8.08 -10.39 4.47
CA THR A 168 8.26 -8.95 4.69
C THR A 168 9.30 -8.37 3.75
N LEU A 169 9.16 -7.06 3.47
CA LEU A 169 10.20 -6.25 2.85
C LEU A 169 11.29 -5.90 3.88
N LEU A 170 12.38 -5.26 3.44
CA LEU A 170 13.48 -4.84 4.32
C LEU A 170 13.06 -3.82 5.38
N ASP A 171 12.06 -2.99 5.09
CA ASP A 171 11.49 -2.01 6.02
C ASP A 171 10.52 -2.62 7.05
N GLY A 172 10.30 -3.94 6.98
CA GLY A 172 9.38 -4.68 7.85
C GLY A 172 7.93 -4.70 7.38
N THR A 173 7.60 -4.07 6.26
CA THR A 173 6.26 -4.14 5.66
C THR A 173 5.93 -5.57 5.30
N GLU A 174 4.88 -6.12 5.92
CA GLU A 174 4.40 -7.47 5.64
C GLU A 174 3.52 -7.46 4.40
N PHE A 175 3.92 -8.24 3.38
CA PHE A 175 3.17 -8.35 2.13
C PHE A 175 2.34 -9.64 2.04
N ASP A 176 2.72 -10.69 2.78
CA ASP A 176 1.94 -11.93 2.82
C ASP A 176 2.24 -12.72 4.10
N SER A 177 1.21 -13.42 4.65
CA SER A 177 1.35 -14.22 5.86
C SER A 177 0.25 -15.27 5.96
N SER A 178 0.63 -16.52 6.12
CA SER A 178 -0.29 -17.64 6.44
C SER A 178 -0.85 -17.50 7.85
N TYR A 179 -0.08 -16.93 8.78
CA TYR A 179 -0.53 -16.71 10.16
C TYR A 179 -1.71 -15.74 10.23
N LYS A 180 -1.72 -14.69 9.38
CA LYS A 180 -2.87 -13.76 9.31
C LYS A 180 -4.14 -14.42 8.79
N ARG A 181 -3.99 -15.42 7.92
CA ARG A 181 -5.12 -16.22 7.42
C ARG A 181 -5.58 -17.26 8.42
N GLY A 182 -4.77 -17.60 9.44
CA GLY A 182 -5.08 -18.59 10.46
C GLY A 182 -4.93 -20.05 10.01
N GLU A 183 -4.34 -20.29 8.84
CA GLU A 183 -4.19 -21.62 8.24
C GLU A 183 -2.84 -21.78 7.53
N THR A 184 -2.36 -23.02 7.41
CA THR A 184 -1.20 -23.35 6.58
C THR A 184 -1.49 -23.12 5.10
N ALA A 185 -0.44 -23.01 4.30
CA ALA A 185 -0.57 -22.93 2.85
C ALA A 185 0.19 -24.09 2.18
N LYS A 186 -0.37 -24.59 1.07
CA LYS A 186 0.23 -25.67 0.27
C LYS A 186 0.74 -25.12 -1.05
N PHE A 187 1.97 -25.44 -1.38
CA PHE A 187 2.62 -24.99 -2.61
C PHE A 187 3.39 -26.13 -3.28
N PRO A 188 3.17 -26.40 -4.59
CA PRO A 188 4.13 -27.14 -5.40
C PRO A 188 5.44 -26.32 -5.51
N LEU A 189 6.58 -26.90 -5.08
CA LEU A 189 7.85 -26.15 -5.01
C LEU A 189 8.37 -25.70 -6.37
N ASN A 190 7.97 -26.35 -7.46
CA ASN A 190 8.29 -25.94 -8.83
C ASN A 190 7.43 -24.79 -9.38
N ARG A 191 6.52 -24.24 -8.57
CA ARG A 191 5.60 -23.15 -8.97
C ARG A 191 5.68 -21.91 -8.09
N VAL A 192 6.70 -21.82 -7.27
CA VAL A 192 6.99 -20.67 -6.41
C VAL A 192 8.21 -19.91 -6.93
N ILE A 193 8.58 -18.82 -6.28
CA ILE A 193 9.79 -18.05 -6.64
C ILE A 193 11.05 -18.94 -6.49
N PRO A 194 12.09 -18.72 -7.33
CA PRO A 194 13.31 -19.55 -7.31
C PRO A 194 13.94 -19.68 -5.92
N GLY A 195 13.99 -18.59 -5.15
CA GLY A 195 14.52 -18.63 -3.78
C GLY A 195 13.75 -19.55 -2.83
N TRP A 196 12.45 -19.74 -3.02
CA TRP A 196 11.67 -20.73 -2.28
C TRP A 196 11.92 -22.15 -2.78
N THR A 197 11.94 -22.35 -4.10
CA THR A 197 12.26 -23.64 -4.70
C THR A 197 13.62 -24.15 -4.18
N GLU A 198 14.62 -23.29 -4.12
CA GLU A 198 15.94 -23.65 -3.59
C GLU A 198 15.91 -23.81 -2.06
N GLY A 199 15.44 -22.81 -1.36
CA GLY A 199 15.57 -22.71 0.10
C GLY A 199 14.77 -23.77 0.85
N VAL A 200 13.53 -24.04 0.44
CA VAL A 200 12.67 -24.99 1.15
C VAL A 200 13.18 -26.43 1.00
N GLN A 201 13.85 -26.77 -0.10
CA GLN A 201 14.52 -28.07 -0.26
C GLN A 201 15.66 -28.29 0.77
N LEU A 202 16.19 -27.24 1.38
CA LEU A 202 17.19 -27.35 2.45
C LEU A 202 16.56 -27.69 3.81
N MET A 203 15.26 -27.48 3.97
CA MET A 203 14.54 -27.64 5.23
C MET A 203 14.08 -29.08 5.46
N PRO A 204 14.45 -29.72 6.57
CA PRO A 204 13.75 -30.93 7.01
C PRO A 204 12.36 -30.56 7.59
N VAL A 205 11.38 -31.44 7.47
CA VAL A 205 10.06 -31.27 8.11
C VAL A 205 10.22 -31.01 9.61
N GLY A 206 9.44 -30.07 10.13
CA GLY A 206 9.52 -29.54 11.50
C GLY A 206 10.54 -28.42 11.68
N ALA A 207 11.28 -28.03 10.64
CA ALA A 207 12.21 -26.92 10.70
C ALA A 207 11.51 -25.56 10.55
N LYS A 208 12.11 -24.54 11.14
CA LYS A 208 11.80 -23.12 10.88
C LYS A 208 13.06 -22.41 10.42
N TYR A 209 13.02 -21.83 9.23
CA TYR A 209 14.13 -21.09 8.63
C TYR A 209 13.71 -19.66 8.36
N LYS A 210 14.70 -18.77 8.40
CA LYS A 210 14.59 -17.42 7.89
C LYS A 210 15.36 -17.34 6.60
N PHE A 211 14.69 -16.97 5.52
CA PHE A 211 15.30 -16.73 4.22
C PHE A 211 15.41 -15.24 3.96
N VAL A 212 16.54 -14.83 3.39
CA VAL A 212 16.72 -13.51 2.78
C VAL A 212 16.98 -13.78 1.30
N ILE A 213 16.01 -13.41 0.48
CA ILE A 213 15.93 -13.76 -0.93
C ILE A 213 16.24 -12.52 -1.76
N PRO A 214 17.38 -12.47 -2.49
CA PRO A 214 17.66 -11.40 -3.44
C PRO A 214 16.56 -11.27 -4.49
N ALA A 215 16.38 -10.07 -5.05
CA ALA A 215 15.34 -9.80 -6.04
C ALA A 215 15.40 -10.76 -7.24
N GLU A 216 16.59 -11.14 -7.69
CA GLU A 216 16.83 -12.04 -8.81
C GLU A 216 16.25 -13.46 -8.59
N LEU A 217 16.14 -13.87 -7.34
CA LEU A 217 15.53 -15.14 -6.92
C LEU A 217 14.05 -14.98 -6.52
N ALA A 218 13.49 -13.79 -6.71
CA ALA A 218 12.10 -13.45 -6.38
C ALA A 218 11.38 -12.85 -7.59
N TYR A 219 11.09 -11.55 -7.58
CA TYR A 219 10.31 -10.86 -8.62
C TYR A 219 11.17 -9.96 -9.53
N GLY A 220 12.48 -9.85 -9.27
CA GLY A 220 13.41 -9.06 -10.09
C GLY A 220 13.07 -7.58 -10.14
N ASP A 221 13.08 -7.04 -11.34
CA ASP A 221 12.75 -5.65 -11.66
C ASP A 221 11.25 -5.39 -11.85
N ARG A 222 10.42 -6.41 -11.60
CA ARG A 222 8.96 -6.30 -11.73
C ARG A 222 8.33 -5.78 -10.44
N ASP A 223 7.55 -4.72 -10.55
CA ASP A 223 6.64 -4.26 -9.51
C ASP A 223 5.35 -5.11 -9.54
N THR A 224 4.96 -5.69 -8.39
CA THR A 224 3.74 -6.49 -8.25
C THR A 224 2.58 -5.71 -7.65
N GLY A 225 2.77 -4.43 -7.34
CA GLY A 225 1.85 -3.57 -6.59
C GLY A 225 2.05 -3.62 -5.08
N THR A 226 2.31 -4.80 -4.52
CA THR A 226 2.61 -4.98 -3.08
C THR A 226 4.10 -5.14 -2.80
N ILE A 227 4.86 -5.59 -3.78
CA ILE A 227 6.31 -5.77 -3.72
C ILE A 227 6.91 -4.90 -4.82
N PRO A 228 7.57 -3.79 -4.46
CA PRO A 228 8.23 -2.91 -5.43
C PRO A 228 9.38 -3.61 -6.15
N ALA A 229 9.73 -3.11 -7.34
CA ALA A 229 10.87 -3.63 -8.11
C ALA A 229 12.18 -3.64 -7.30
N ASN A 230 13.04 -4.62 -7.57
CA ASN A 230 14.35 -4.83 -6.95
C ASN A 230 14.31 -5.03 -5.42
N SER A 231 13.18 -5.49 -4.87
CA SER A 231 13.04 -5.76 -3.44
C SER A 231 13.72 -7.07 -3.05
N THR A 232 14.60 -7.03 -2.06
CA THR A 232 14.99 -8.21 -1.29
C THR A 232 13.85 -8.60 -0.36
N LEU A 233 13.51 -9.88 -0.31
CA LEU A 233 12.43 -10.41 0.50
C LEU A 233 12.97 -11.15 1.72
N ILE A 234 12.32 -10.99 2.85
CA ILE A 234 12.60 -11.76 4.06
C ILE A 234 11.39 -12.66 4.32
N PHE A 235 11.65 -13.97 4.42
CA PHE A 235 10.62 -14.93 4.79
C PHE A 235 11.04 -15.69 6.05
N GLU A 236 10.13 -15.80 7.00
CA GLU A 236 10.18 -16.86 8.00
C GLU A 236 9.25 -17.97 7.51
N VAL A 237 9.79 -19.18 7.39
CA VAL A 237 9.07 -20.36 6.88
C VAL A 237 9.21 -21.50 7.88
N GLU A 238 8.08 -22.12 8.23
CA GLU A 238 8.00 -23.34 9.02
C GLU A 238 7.47 -24.45 8.12
N LEU A 239 8.26 -25.51 7.90
CA LEU A 239 7.88 -26.63 7.07
C LEU A 239 7.10 -27.65 7.91
N VAL A 240 5.80 -27.73 7.67
CA VAL A 240 4.87 -28.58 8.43
C VAL A 240 4.84 -29.99 7.87
N SER A 241 4.69 -30.13 6.55
CA SER A 241 4.65 -31.45 5.89
C SER A 241 5.10 -31.39 4.44
N VAL A 242 5.42 -32.55 3.89
CA VAL A 242 5.80 -32.76 2.49
C VAL A 242 4.88 -33.82 1.89
N GLU A 243 4.26 -33.51 0.77
CA GLU A 243 3.51 -34.45 -0.07
C GLU A 243 4.36 -34.75 -1.31
N LYS A 244 4.80 -35.99 -1.45
CA LYS A 244 5.65 -36.43 -2.57
C LYS A 244 4.90 -36.35 -3.89
N ALA A 245 5.59 -35.87 -4.91
CA ALA A 245 5.07 -35.87 -6.28
C ALA A 245 4.81 -37.35 -6.70
N LYS A 246 3.63 -37.56 -7.31
CA LYS A 246 3.33 -38.90 -7.88
C LYS A 246 4.32 -39.16 -9.04
N ALA A 247 5.01 -40.28 -8.98
CA ALA A 247 5.80 -40.72 -10.11
C ALA A 247 4.91 -40.76 -11.37
N PRO A 248 5.39 -40.32 -12.54
CA PRO A 248 4.63 -40.48 -13.77
C PRO A 248 4.33 -41.97 -13.97
N GLU A 249 3.05 -42.32 -14.13
CA GLU A 249 2.66 -43.69 -14.48
C GLU A 249 3.42 -44.08 -15.75
N ALA A 250 4.20 -45.15 -15.68
CA ALA A 250 4.87 -45.71 -16.83
C ALA A 250 3.79 -46.03 -17.87
N VAL A 251 3.80 -45.30 -18.99
CA VAL A 251 2.97 -45.68 -20.15
C VAL A 251 3.49 -47.01 -20.65
N GLU A 252 2.84 -48.11 -20.27
CA GLU A 252 3.07 -49.39 -20.89
C GLU A 252 2.71 -49.26 -22.39
N THR A 253 3.72 -49.07 -23.21
CA THR A 253 3.60 -49.23 -24.67
C THR A 253 3.34 -50.73 -24.95
N LYS A 254 2.08 -51.02 -25.27
CA LYS A 254 1.70 -52.30 -25.87
C LYS A 254 2.12 -52.36 -27.33
#